data_e09a92dc4d75c6c9cf315fc452d77832
#
_entry.id   e09a92dc4d75c6c9cf315fc452d77832
#
_cell.length_a   1.000
_cell.length_b   1.000
_cell.length_c   1.000
_cell.angle_alpha   90.00
_cell.angle_beta   90.00
_cell.angle_gamma   90.00
#
_symmetry.space_group_name_H-M   'P 1'
#
loop_
_entity.id
_entity.type
_entity.pdbx_description
1 polymer ?
#
loop_
_entity_poly.entity_id
_entity_poly.type
_entity_poly.pdbx_seq_one_letter_code
_entity_poly.pdbx_strand_id
1 'polypeptide(L)'
;MDKKKVLFICGHNSGRSQMAEAFLNDFANGKLHVESAGLEPKPVNSLVVEVMHEIGYDLSKARSDSVFEFFKEGRLYDYVITVCDETAAGQCPVFPGITQRFHWPFQDPEQLTGTRDEKLKALRTIRDQIKATVSEWVKTLV
;
A
#
# COMPACT_ATOMS: atom_id res chain seq x y z
N MET A 1 -10.79 2.55 23.35
CA MET A 1 -10.43 1.29 22.66
C MET A 1 -9.33 1.56 21.65
N ASP A 2 -8.35 0.68 21.62
CA ASP A 2 -7.25 0.83 20.70
C ASP A 2 -7.71 0.56 19.27
N LYS A 3 -7.23 1.38 18.35
CA LYS A 3 -7.52 1.18 16.94
C LYS A 3 -6.78 -0.05 16.44
N LYS A 4 -7.40 -0.82 15.55
CA LYS A 4 -6.73 -1.90 14.87
C LYS A 4 -5.68 -1.32 13.93
N LYS A 5 -4.55 -2.03 13.81
CA LYS A 5 -3.41 -1.58 13.02
C LYS A 5 -3.29 -2.41 11.74
N VAL A 6 -3.14 -1.70 10.62
CA VAL A 6 -3.03 -2.31 9.29
C VAL A 6 -1.72 -1.89 8.65
N LEU A 7 -1.00 -2.85 8.09
CA LEU A 7 0.25 -2.60 7.37
C LEU A 7 0.11 -3.11 5.93
N PHE A 8 0.33 -2.21 4.98
CA PHE A 8 0.45 -2.59 3.56
C PHE A 8 1.93 -2.72 3.20
N ILE A 9 2.29 -3.79 2.50
CA ILE A 9 3.67 -4.06 2.11
C ILE A 9 3.76 -4.27 0.60
N CYS A 10 4.70 -3.57 -0.04
CA CYS A 10 5.07 -3.84 -1.43
C CYS A 10 6.60 -3.86 -1.56
N GLY A 11 7.11 -4.01 -2.79
CA GLY A 11 8.55 -4.10 -2.99
C GLY A 11 9.30 -2.85 -2.57
N HIS A 12 8.85 -1.68 -2.99
CA HIS A 12 9.58 -0.42 -2.81
C HIS A 12 8.88 0.62 -1.96
N ASN A 13 7.64 0.39 -1.55
CA ASN A 13 6.80 1.40 -0.88
C ASN A 13 6.73 2.71 -1.69
N SER A 14 6.78 2.58 -3.02
CA SER A 14 6.81 3.73 -3.95
C SER A 14 5.51 3.89 -4.75
N GLY A 15 4.59 2.94 -4.67
CA GLY A 15 3.36 2.98 -5.47
C GLY A 15 2.20 2.27 -4.81
N ARG A 16 2.08 0.95 -5.01
CA ARG A 16 0.90 0.16 -4.61
C ARG A 16 0.53 0.29 -3.14
N SER A 17 1.49 0.13 -2.23
CA SER A 17 1.23 0.23 -0.80
C SER A 17 0.90 1.66 -0.38
N GLN A 18 1.49 2.65 -1.02
CA GLN A 18 1.19 4.07 -0.75
C GLN A 18 -0.24 4.41 -1.16
N MET A 19 -0.68 3.92 -2.32
CA MET A 19 -2.05 4.12 -2.78
C MET A 19 -3.05 3.44 -1.83
N ALA A 20 -2.77 2.18 -1.46
CA ALA A 20 -3.63 1.43 -0.54
C ALA A 20 -3.75 2.13 0.82
N GLU A 21 -2.63 2.61 1.36
CA GLU A 21 -2.63 3.35 2.62
C GLU A 21 -3.49 4.61 2.54
N ALA A 22 -3.34 5.38 1.47
CA ALA A 22 -4.10 6.62 1.28
C ALA A 22 -5.61 6.35 1.23
N PHE A 23 -6.02 5.32 0.48
CA PHE A 23 -7.44 4.97 0.37
C PHE A 23 -8.00 4.47 1.70
N LEU A 24 -7.28 3.59 2.38
CA LEU A 24 -7.77 3.05 3.64
C LEU A 24 -7.84 4.11 4.73
N ASN A 25 -6.87 5.02 4.80
CA ASN A 25 -6.91 6.14 5.74
C ASN A 25 -8.17 6.98 5.54
N ASP A 26 -8.53 7.23 4.27
CA ASP A 26 -9.73 7.99 3.94
C ASP A 26 -11.00 7.20 4.29
N PHE A 27 -11.10 5.95 3.83
CA PHE A 27 -12.32 5.14 3.99
C PHE A 27 -12.57 4.70 5.44
N ALA A 28 -11.49 4.51 6.21
CA ALA A 28 -11.62 4.10 7.61
C ALA A 28 -12.10 5.22 8.53
N ASN A 29 -12.01 6.45 8.08
CA ASN A 29 -12.53 7.63 8.81
C ASN A 29 -12.07 7.65 10.26
N GLY A 30 -10.76 7.43 10.49
CA GLY A 30 -10.16 7.48 11.82
C GLY A 30 -10.33 6.22 12.67
N LYS A 31 -10.97 5.18 12.15
CA LYS A 31 -11.22 3.94 12.90
C LYS A 31 -10.07 2.94 12.87
N LEU A 32 -9.11 3.14 11.98
CA LEU A 32 -7.93 2.26 11.83
C LEU A 32 -6.66 3.09 11.88
N HIS A 33 -5.58 2.46 12.34
CA HIS A 33 -4.23 3.01 12.22
C HIS A 33 -3.56 2.32 11.03
N VAL A 34 -3.25 3.05 9.98
CA VAL A 34 -2.77 2.49 8.71
C VAL A 34 -1.34 2.95 8.43
N GLU A 35 -0.50 1.98 8.09
CA GLU A 35 0.89 2.23 7.71
C GLU A 35 1.21 1.47 6.42
N SER A 36 2.30 1.86 5.76
CA SER A 36 2.83 1.13 4.61
C SER A 36 4.34 1.07 4.68
N ALA A 37 4.92 0.04 4.06
CA ALA A 37 6.36 -0.15 4.03
C ALA A 37 6.76 -0.98 2.82
N GLY A 38 8.05 -1.02 2.52
CA GLY A 38 8.59 -1.80 1.41
C GLY A 38 9.76 -2.66 1.83
N LEU A 39 10.05 -3.67 1.02
CA LEU A 39 11.24 -4.52 1.22
C LEU A 39 12.51 -3.71 0.95
N GLU A 40 12.48 -2.88 -0.07
CA GLU A 40 13.59 -2.01 -0.46
C GLU A 40 13.02 -0.63 -0.78
N PRO A 41 12.93 0.27 0.22
CA PRO A 41 12.28 1.57 0.02
C PRO A 41 12.96 2.42 -1.05
N LYS A 42 12.14 3.01 -1.91
CA LYS A 42 12.55 3.96 -2.96
C LYS A 42 11.61 5.17 -2.92
N PRO A 43 12.03 6.31 -3.45
CA PRO A 43 11.14 7.48 -3.49
C PRO A 43 9.82 7.16 -4.16
N VAL A 44 8.74 7.81 -3.72
CA VAL A 44 7.41 7.60 -4.30
C VAL A 44 7.45 7.93 -5.78
N ASN A 45 6.89 7.04 -6.60
CA ASN A 45 6.86 7.18 -8.05
C ASN A 45 6.09 8.45 -8.43
N SER A 46 6.69 9.31 -9.26
CA SER A 46 6.08 10.60 -9.63
C SER A 46 4.76 10.44 -10.39
N LEU A 47 4.61 9.38 -11.18
CA LEU A 47 3.36 9.12 -11.89
C LEU A 47 2.27 8.69 -10.92
N VAL A 48 2.63 7.98 -9.85
CA VAL A 48 1.69 7.61 -8.78
C VAL A 48 1.20 8.87 -8.07
N VAL A 49 2.11 9.79 -7.75
CA VAL A 49 1.75 11.09 -7.16
C VAL A 49 0.73 11.80 -8.05
N GLU A 50 0.98 11.81 -9.36
CA GLU A 50 0.12 12.50 -10.33
C GLU A 50 -1.29 11.89 -10.40
N VAL A 51 -1.41 10.56 -10.55
CA VAL A 51 -2.72 9.93 -10.67
C VAL A 51 -3.52 9.97 -9.36
N MET A 52 -2.85 10.00 -8.22
CA MET A 52 -3.52 10.15 -6.94
C MET A 52 -4.02 11.59 -6.75
N HIS A 53 -3.22 12.56 -7.19
CA HIS A 53 -3.62 13.97 -7.15
C HIS A 53 -4.89 14.22 -7.99
N GLU A 54 -5.04 13.51 -9.11
CA GLU A 54 -6.23 13.62 -9.97
C GLU A 54 -7.53 13.37 -9.21
N ILE A 55 -7.50 12.54 -8.18
CA ILE A 55 -8.69 12.16 -7.40
C ILE A 55 -8.63 12.67 -5.96
N GLY A 56 -7.80 13.69 -5.72
CA GLY A 56 -7.82 14.45 -4.46
C GLY A 56 -6.88 13.96 -3.37
N TYR A 57 -5.92 13.08 -3.67
CA TYR A 57 -4.94 12.62 -2.69
C TYR A 57 -3.55 13.18 -2.98
N ASP A 58 -2.94 13.81 -1.99
CA ASP A 58 -1.59 14.38 -2.13
C ASP A 58 -0.54 13.45 -1.55
N LEU A 59 0.23 12.79 -2.42
CA LEU A 59 1.35 11.93 -2.02
C LEU A 59 2.71 12.61 -2.23
N SER A 60 2.73 13.89 -2.56
CA SER A 60 3.97 14.61 -2.89
C SER A 60 4.98 14.65 -1.74
N LYS A 61 4.51 14.53 -0.51
CA LYS A 61 5.35 14.53 0.69
C LYS A 61 5.39 13.18 1.39
N ALA A 62 4.84 12.14 0.76
CA ALA A 62 4.84 10.81 1.34
C ALA A 62 6.25 10.23 1.39
N ARG A 63 6.53 9.48 2.45
CA ARG A 63 7.83 8.88 2.72
C ARG A 63 7.76 7.38 2.51
N SER A 64 8.83 6.81 1.96
CA SER A 64 8.96 5.36 1.85
C SER A 64 9.69 4.82 3.07
N ASP A 65 9.13 3.79 3.69
CA ASP A 65 9.67 3.17 4.90
C ASP A 65 10.04 1.71 4.65
N SER A 66 10.98 1.19 5.47
CA SER A 66 11.42 -0.19 5.38
C SER A 66 10.60 -1.08 6.30
N VAL A 67 10.05 -2.18 5.75
CA VAL A 67 9.32 -3.17 6.54
C VAL A 67 10.23 -3.84 7.57
N PHE A 68 11.52 -3.99 7.25
CA PHE A 68 12.49 -4.60 8.17
C PHE A 68 12.77 -3.69 9.37
N GLU A 69 12.76 -2.38 9.17
CA GLU A 69 12.90 -1.43 10.28
C GLU A 69 11.68 -1.50 11.21
N PHE A 70 10.48 -1.58 10.65
CA PHE A 70 9.27 -1.75 11.44
C PHE A 70 9.31 -3.05 12.24
N PHE A 71 9.81 -4.12 11.64
CA PHE A 71 9.96 -5.41 12.31
C PHE A 71 10.97 -5.31 13.47
N LYS A 72 12.11 -4.65 13.26
CA LYS A 72 13.13 -4.45 14.29
C LYS A 72 12.62 -3.61 15.46
N GLU A 73 11.74 -2.65 15.18
CA GLU A 73 11.14 -1.80 16.21
C GLU A 73 10.11 -2.55 17.07
N GLY A 74 9.78 -3.80 16.70
CA GLY A 74 8.82 -4.59 17.42
C GLY A 74 7.37 -4.17 17.20
N ARG A 75 7.07 -3.51 16.08
CA ARG A 75 5.70 -3.08 15.77
C ARG A 75 4.79 -4.29 15.59
N LEU A 76 3.58 -4.17 16.10
CA LEU A 76 2.55 -5.21 16.00
C LEU A 76 1.41 -4.72 15.13
N TYR A 77 0.84 -5.64 14.34
CA TYR A 77 -0.27 -5.32 13.43
C TYR A 77 -1.38 -6.36 13.56
N ASP A 78 -2.61 -5.92 13.45
CA ASP A 78 -3.77 -6.82 13.39
C ASP A 78 -3.94 -7.41 11.99
N TYR A 79 -3.59 -6.63 10.97
CA TYR A 79 -3.68 -7.03 9.56
C TYR A 79 -2.40 -6.65 8.83
N VAL A 80 -1.84 -7.61 8.10
CA VAL A 80 -0.70 -7.38 7.20
C VAL A 80 -1.12 -7.79 5.79
N ILE A 81 -1.09 -6.84 4.86
CA ILE A 81 -1.57 -7.04 3.50
C ILE A 81 -0.42 -6.78 2.52
N THR A 82 0.00 -7.82 1.81
CA THR A 82 1.01 -7.67 0.76
C THR A 82 0.30 -7.34 -0.55
N VAL A 83 0.75 -6.29 -1.22
CA VAL A 83 0.16 -5.83 -2.49
C VAL A 83 1.16 -5.94 -3.65
N CYS A 84 2.23 -6.71 -3.45
CA CYS A 84 3.27 -7.01 -4.42
C CYS A 84 3.06 -8.39 -5.04
N ASP A 85 3.95 -8.81 -5.94
CA ASP A 85 3.90 -10.14 -6.49
C ASP A 85 4.26 -11.21 -5.45
N GLU A 86 4.00 -12.48 -5.76
CA GLU A 86 4.20 -13.60 -4.83
C GLU A 86 5.66 -13.77 -4.43
N THR A 87 6.61 -13.54 -5.34
CA THR A 87 8.04 -13.65 -5.05
C THR A 87 8.46 -12.65 -3.97
N ALA A 88 8.05 -11.40 -4.15
CA ALA A 88 8.36 -10.36 -3.16
C ALA A 88 7.61 -10.61 -1.85
N ALA A 89 6.36 -11.06 -1.91
CA ALA A 89 5.57 -11.36 -0.71
C ALA A 89 6.23 -12.42 0.16
N GLY A 90 6.89 -13.41 -0.44
CA GLY A 90 7.61 -14.47 0.28
C GLY A 90 8.83 -13.97 1.05
N GLN A 91 9.31 -12.77 0.77
CA GLN A 91 10.47 -12.19 1.44
C GLN A 91 10.11 -11.33 2.65
N CYS A 92 8.81 -11.12 2.91
CA CYS A 92 8.36 -10.28 4.00
C CYS A 92 8.62 -10.94 5.35
N PRO A 93 9.06 -10.17 6.38
CA PRO A 93 9.23 -10.73 7.72
C PRO A 93 7.87 -11.13 8.31
N VAL A 94 7.91 -12.11 9.21
CA VAL A 94 6.72 -12.58 9.93
C VAL A 94 6.61 -11.78 11.22
N PHE A 95 5.65 -10.86 11.30
CA PHE A 95 5.45 -10.06 12.51
C PHE A 95 4.90 -10.93 13.64
N PRO A 96 5.37 -10.71 14.89
CA PRO A 96 4.89 -11.49 16.03
C PRO A 96 3.45 -11.14 16.39
N GLY A 97 2.81 -12.02 17.17
CA GLY A 97 1.46 -11.83 17.63
C GLY A 97 0.40 -12.47 16.73
N ILE A 98 -0.87 -12.22 17.06
CA ILE A 98 -1.99 -12.74 16.29
C ILE A 98 -2.29 -11.74 15.17
N THR A 99 -1.84 -12.06 13.97
CA THR A 99 -1.97 -11.21 12.80
C THR A 99 -2.70 -11.95 11.68
N GLN A 100 -3.72 -11.33 11.11
CA GLN A 100 -4.35 -11.86 9.90
C GLN A 100 -3.58 -11.34 8.69
N ARG A 101 -3.32 -12.22 7.73
CA ARG A 101 -2.54 -11.90 6.54
C ARG A 101 -3.37 -12.05 5.29
N PHE A 102 -3.20 -11.08 4.39
CA PHE A 102 -3.84 -11.08 3.08
C PHE A 102 -2.79 -10.82 2.02
N HIS A 103 -3.02 -11.34 0.84
CA HIS A 103 -2.18 -11.07 -0.33
C HIS A 103 -3.07 -10.60 -1.47
N TRP A 104 -2.90 -9.32 -1.86
CA TRP A 104 -3.63 -8.71 -2.96
C TRP A 104 -2.64 -8.33 -4.05
N PRO A 105 -2.37 -9.21 -5.02
CA PRO A 105 -1.41 -8.89 -6.08
C PRO A 105 -1.98 -7.84 -7.04
N PHE A 106 -1.26 -6.73 -7.18
CA PHE A 106 -1.57 -5.70 -8.17
C PHE A 106 -0.36 -5.54 -9.08
N GLN A 107 -0.60 -5.11 -10.32
CA GLN A 107 0.47 -4.85 -11.27
C GLN A 107 1.40 -3.77 -10.74
N ASP A 108 2.72 -3.99 -10.89
CA ASP A 108 3.73 -3.05 -10.43
C ASP A 108 3.81 -1.84 -11.36
N PRO A 109 3.59 -0.62 -10.85
CA PRO A 109 3.71 0.60 -11.66
C PRO A 109 5.09 0.77 -12.29
N GLU A 110 6.15 0.26 -11.66
CA GLU A 110 7.51 0.34 -12.20
C GLU A 110 7.74 -0.54 -13.42
N GLN A 111 6.83 -1.50 -13.66
CA GLN A 111 6.91 -2.42 -14.80
C GLN A 111 6.14 -1.91 -16.03
N LEU A 112 5.48 -0.76 -15.92
CA LEU A 112 4.73 -0.19 -17.03
C LEU A 112 5.67 0.29 -18.14
N THR A 113 5.26 0.07 -19.40
CA THR A 113 6.04 0.43 -20.57
C THR A 113 5.22 1.34 -21.49
N GLY A 114 5.88 1.95 -22.48
CA GLY A 114 5.23 2.82 -23.42
C GLY A 114 5.47 4.30 -23.14
N THR A 115 4.65 5.15 -23.74
CA THR A 115 4.72 6.58 -23.54
C THR A 115 4.24 6.96 -22.15
N ARG A 116 4.50 8.22 -21.75
CA ARG A 116 4.01 8.74 -20.48
C ARG A 116 2.48 8.64 -20.40
N ASP A 117 1.79 9.00 -21.47
CA ASP A 117 0.32 8.94 -21.50
C ASP A 117 -0.20 7.51 -21.39
N GLU A 118 0.45 6.54 -22.04
CA GLU A 118 0.11 5.13 -21.94
C GLU A 118 0.31 4.62 -20.52
N LYS A 119 1.42 5.00 -19.88
CA LYS A 119 1.70 4.63 -18.49
C LYS A 119 0.67 5.22 -17.53
N LEU A 120 0.31 6.49 -17.72
CA LEU A 120 -0.70 7.14 -16.89
C LEU A 120 -2.06 6.45 -17.00
N LYS A 121 -2.45 6.09 -18.23
CA LYS A 121 -3.71 5.38 -18.46
C LYS A 121 -3.73 4.03 -17.73
N ALA A 122 -2.65 3.25 -17.86
CA ALA A 122 -2.52 1.95 -17.18
C ALA A 122 -2.50 2.13 -15.67
N LEU A 123 -1.81 3.15 -15.18
CA LEU A 123 -1.71 3.41 -13.75
C LEU A 123 -3.04 3.85 -13.15
N ARG A 124 -3.85 4.59 -13.89
CA ARG A 124 -5.22 4.93 -13.45
C ARG A 124 -6.06 3.67 -13.24
N THR A 125 -5.90 2.68 -14.10
CA THR A 125 -6.59 1.38 -13.95
C THR A 125 -6.11 0.67 -12.68
N ILE A 126 -4.80 0.62 -12.44
CA ILE A 126 -4.23 0.02 -11.22
C ILE A 126 -4.74 0.75 -9.98
N ARG A 127 -4.69 2.07 -9.98
CA ARG A 127 -5.21 2.91 -8.90
C ARG A 127 -6.67 2.58 -8.57
N ASP A 128 -7.50 2.49 -9.61
CA ASP A 128 -8.92 2.24 -9.42
C ASP A 128 -9.20 0.82 -8.93
N GLN A 129 -8.39 -0.17 -9.33
CA GLN A 129 -8.46 -1.54 -8.81
C GLN A 129 -8.11 -1.58 -7.32
N ILE A 130 -7.06 -0.90 -6.92
CA ILE A 130 -6.64 -0.82 -5.51
C ILE A 130 -7.74 -0.15 -4.69
N LYS A 131 -8.29 0.95 -5.20
CA LYS A 131 -9.36 1.68 -4.53
C LYS A 131 -10.58 0.80 -4.30
N ALA A 132 -10.99 0.07 -5.33
CA ALA A 132 -12.15 -0.82 -5.23
C ALA A 132 -11.92 -1.94 -4.21
N THR A 133 -10.74 -2.56 -4.23
CA THR A 133 -10.40 -3.63 -3.30
C THR A 133 -10.38 -3.13 -1.85
N VAL A 134 -9.77 -1.99 -1.60
CA VAL A 134 -9.72 -1.39 -0.26
C VAL A 134 -11.12 -1.02 0.21
N SER A 135 -11.94 -0.44 -0.67
CA SER A 135 -13.31 -0.06 -0.36
C SER A 135 -14.16 -1.27 0.06
N GLU A 136 -14.04 -2.37 -0.66
CA GLU A 136 -14.77 -3.60 -0.33
C GLU A 136 -14.28 -4.22 0.98
N TRP A 137 -12.98 -4.21 1.20
CA TRP A 137 -12.41 -4.80 2.41
C TRP A 137 -12.79 -4.04 3.67
N VAL A 138 -12.78 -2.71 3.63
CA VAL A 138 -13.10 -1.90 4.80
C VAL A 138 -14.55 -2.13 5.26
N LYS A 139 -15.45 -2.45 4.35
CA LYS A 139 -16.84 -2.77 4.69
C LYS A 139 -16.96 -4.02 5.57
N THR A 140 -15.98 -4.92 5.52
CA THR A 140 -15.99 -6.13 6.33
C THR A 140 -15.53 -5.86 7.76
N LEU A 141 -14.91 -4.71 8.02
CA LEU A 141 -14.33 -4.35 9.32
C LEU A 141 -15.21 -3.38 10.13
N VAL A 142 -16.07 -2.65 9.48
CA VAL A 142 -16.84 -1.57 10.11
C VAL A 142 -18.34 -1.70 9.89
#